data_b97cdc9cea565ce3d6739ea8b9ff1cac
#
_entry.id   b97cdc9cea565ce3d6739ea8b9ff1cac
#
_cell.length_a   1.000
_cell.length_b   1.000
_cell.length_c   1.000
_cell.angle_alpha   90.00
_cell.angle_beta   90.00
_cell.angle_gamma   90.00
#
_symmetry.space_group_name_H-M   'P 1'
#
loop_
_entity.id
_entity.type
_entity.pdbx_description
1 polymer ?
#
loop_
_entity_poly.entity_id
_entity_poly.type
_entity_poly.pdbx_seq_one_letter_code
_entity_poly.pdbx_strand_id
1 'polypeptide(L)'
;MLGTGNAMCVNCYNTCFYLHSPRGGMLVDGGGGNGILRQLIKARIPFESIRHMFVTHSHTDHIMGAIWMIRKISPLIFKGKHKGPFTIYCNDEVRHALETMARLMIPAKILNSLGTSVILREVRDGERVLIDDLQVTFFDLGSTNFKQYGFSAELPDGQRLVCLGDEPYSMQSEPYARGCDWLMCEAFCLYKDRFVFNPYEKNHSTALDAGMLAQELGVKRLVLYHTEDTHLDTRAAAFSAEASQYFKGTIRVPADLESFDL
;
A
#
# COMPACT_ATOMS: atom_id res chain seq x y z
N MET A 1 -7.25 6.78 -0.60
CA MET A 1 -6.19 6.35 -1.55
C MET A 1 -5.43 7.58 -2.04
N LEU A 2 -4.11 7.54 -2.14
CA LEU A 2 -3.28 8.63 -2.69
C LEU A 2 -2.95 8.37 -4.16
N GLY A 3 -2.77 7.11 -4.52
CA GLY A 3 -2.54 6.64 -5.86
C GLY A 3 -3.14 5.25 -6.03
N THR A 4 -3.52 4.88 -7.24
CA THR A 4 -4.29 3.67 -7.54
C THR A 4 -3.77 2.88 -8.73
N GLY A 5 -2.75 3.39 -9.44
CA GLY A 5 -2.23 2.79 -10.66
C GLY A 5 -1.08 1.83 -10.43
N ASN A 6 -0.85 0.95 -11.39
CA ASN A 6 0.32 0.06 -11.45
C ASN A 6 1.60 0.81 -11.84
N ALA A 7 2.73 0.08 -11.96
CA ALA A 7 4.05 0.65 -12.23
C ALA A 7 4.11 1.57 -13.45
N MET A 8 3.41 1.25 -14.54
CA MET A 8 3.53 1.93 -15.81
C MET A 8 2.47 3.01 -16.06
N CYS A 9 1.62 3.28 -15.06
CA CYS A 9 0.59 4.31 -15.14
C CYS A 9 1.19 5.72 -15.24
N VAL A 10 0.62 6.54 -16.12
CA VAL A 10 1.00 7.94 -16.34
C VAL A 10 -0.15 8.91 -16.10
N ASN A 11 -1.40 8.43 -16.13
CA ASN A 11 -2.62 9.22 -15.96
C ASN A 11 -3.14 9.21 -14.51
N CYS A 12 -2.65 8.29 -13.67
CA CYS A 12 -2.87 8.26 -12.23
C CYS A 12 -1.54 8.02 -11.49
N TYR A 13 -1.54 8.21 -10.17
CA TYR A 13 -0.35 7.98 -9.37
C TYR A 13 -0.23 6.49 -8.98
N ASN A 14 1.01 6.02 -8.83
CA ASN A 14 1.24 4.63 -8.42
C ASN A 14 0.64 4.34 -7.05
N THR A 15 0.29 3.09 -6.82
CA THR A 15 -0.44 2.64 -5.64
C THR A 15 0.22 3.06 -4.34
N CYS A 16 -0.51 3.83 -3.56
CA CYS A 16 -0.18 4.16 -2.18
C CYS A 16 -1.42 4.75 -1.47
N PHE A 17 -1.47 4.62 -0.17
CA PHE A 17 -2.60 5.14 0.60
C PHE A 17 -2.22 5.49 2.04
N TYR A 18 -3.05 6.28 2.70
CA TYR A 18 -2.91 6.61 4.11
C TYR A 18 -4.09 6.04 4.89
N LEU A 19 -3.83 4.99 5.65
CA LEU A 19 -4.78 4.41 6.60
C LEU A 19 -4.67 5.20 7.91
N HIS A 20 -5.76 5.86 8.33
CA HIS A 20 -5.70 6.68 9.53
C HIS A 20 -6.97 6.61 10.38
N SER A 21 -6.78 6.87 11.65
CA SER A 21 -7.79 7.11 12.65
C SER A 21 -7.64 8.53 13.22
N PRO A 22 -8.53 8.98 14.13
CA PRO A 22 -8.35 10.23 14.85
C PRO A 22 -7.06 10.34 15.67
N ARG A 23 -6.41 9.22 16.02
CA ARG A 23 -5.18 9.18 16.83
C ARG A 23 -3.91 9.20 16.01
N GLY A 24 -3.99 8.88 14.72
CA GLY A 24 -2.84 8.80 13.84
C GLY A 24 -3.05 7.82 12.70
N GLY A 25 -1.97 7.30 12.10
CA GLY A 25 -2.11 6.36 11.02
C GLY A 25 -0.80 5.97 10.36
N MET A 26 -0.91 5.18 9.31
CA MET A 26 0.19 4.58 8.57
C MET A 26 0.08 4.90 7.08
N LEU A 27 1.12 5.49 6.50
CA LEU A 27 1.28 5.59 5.05
C LEU A 27 1.72 4.22 4.52
N VAL A 28 1.01 3.68 3.56
CA VAL A 28 1.34 2.41 2.91
C VAL A 28 1.84 2.71 1.51
N ASP A 29 3.09 2.33 1.26
CA ASP A 29 3.88 2.64 0.08
C ASP A 29 4.04 4.13 -0.23
N GLY A 30 4.94 4.44 -1.14
CA GLY A 30 5.26 5.81 -1.49
C GLY A 30 5.00 6.16 -2.95
N GLY A 31 4.60 5.19 -3.76
CA GLY A 31 4.53 5.36 -5.20
C GLY A 31 5.92 5.53 -5.84
N GLY A 32 5.96 5.86 -7.11
CA GLY A 32 7.15 5.87 -7.97
C GLY A 32 8.08 7.08 -7.81
N GLY A 33 7.90 7.94 -6.81
CA GLY A 33 8.84 9.04 -6.61
C GLY A 33 8.28 10.26 -5.88
N ASN A 34 8.74 11.47 -6.26
CA ASN A 34 8.37 12.72 -5.56
C ASN A 34 6.89 13.09 -5.69
N GLY A 35 6.15 12.42 -6.57
CA GLY A 35 4.71 12.59 -6.71
C GLY A 35 3.96 12.40 -5.40
N ILE A 36 4.47 11.53 -4.50
CA ILE A 36 3.88 11.34 -3.16
C ILE A 36 3.73 12.66 -2.38
N LEU A 37 4.72 13.56 -2.49
CA LEU A 37 4.66 14.85 -1.81
C LEU A 37 3.49 15.70 -2.30
N ARG A 38 3.23 15.68 -3.60
CA ARG A 38 2.09 16.37 -4.22
C ARG A 38 0.76 15.73 -3.82
N GLN A 39 0.71 14.39 -3.80
CA GLN A 39 -0.50 13.65 -3.41
C GLN A 39 -0.88 13.94 -1.96
N LEU A 40 0.07 13.94 -1.04
CA LEU A 40 -0.17 14.28 0.37
C LEU A 40 -0.66 15.73 0.54
N ILE A 41 -0.07 16.68 -0.19
CA ILE A 41 -0.53 18.10 -0.17
C ILE A 41 -1.97 18.20 -0.69
N LYS A 42 -2.30 17.55 -1.82
CA LYS A 42 -3.65 17.56 -2.39
C LYS A 42 -4.67 16.88 -1.48
N ALA A 43 -4.27 15.80 -0.81
CA ALA A 43 -5.10 15.12 0.20
C ALA A 43 -5.19 15.89 1.52
N ARG A 44 -4.49 17.02 1.68
CA ARG A 44 -4.42 17.83 2.90
C ARG A 44 -3.90 17.06 4.12
N ILE A 45 -2.99 16.12 3.90
CA ILE A 45 -2.33 15.35 4.96
C ILE A 45 -1.02 16.06 5.31
N PRO A 46 -0.89 16.65 6.52
CA PRO A 46 0.33 17.33 6.92
C PRO A 46 1.49 16.37 7.08
N PHE A 47 2.66 16.70 6.54
CA PHE A 47 3.87 15.86 6.70
C PHE A 47 4.26 15.69 8.16
N GLU A 48 3.97 16.69 8.99
CA GLU A 48 4.24 16.71 10.42
C GLU A 48 3.47 15.63 11.20
N SER A 49 2.35 15.13 10.63
CA SER A 49 1.51 14.11 11.25
C SER A 49 1.88 12.68 10.84
N ILE A 50 2.69 12.49 9.80
CA ILE A 50 3.02 11.16 9.28
C ILE A 50 4.21 10.58 10.07
N ARG A 51 3.92 9.75 11.07
CA ARG A 51 4.93 9.13 11.92
C ARG A 51 5.30 7.70 11.50
N HIS A 52 4.40 7.05 10.78
CA HIS A 52 4.52 5.65 10.42
C HIS A 52 4.32 5.47 8.92
N MET A 53 5.17 4.65 8.32
CA MET A 53 5.06 4.22 6.93
C MET A 53 5.33 2.72 6.88
N PHE A 54 4.62 2.02 6.02
CA PHE A 54 4.91 0.64 5.65
C PHE A 54 5.25 0.58 4.16
N VAL A 55 6.30 -0.14 3.80
CA VAL A 55 6.66 -0.40 2.41
C VAL A 55 6.54 -1.90 2.17
N THR A 56 5.64 -2.28 1.28
CA THR A 56 5.27 -3.67 1.01
C THR A 56 6.41 -4.46 0.38
N HIS A 57 7.08 -3.88 -0.62
CA HIS A 57 8.18 -4.49 -1.35
C HIS A 57 9.06 -3.44 -2.07
N SER A 58 10.10 -3.89 -2.77
CA SER A 58 11.15 -3.02 -3.32
C SER A 58 10.98 -2.61 -4.78
N HIS A 59 9.82 -2.85 -5.42
CA HIS A 59 9.57 -2.32 -6.76
C HIS A 59 9.55 -0.78 -6.77
N THR A 60 9.97 -0.19 -7.89
CA THR A 60 10.18 1.26 -8.01
C THR A 60 8.91 2.08 -7.78
N ASP A 61 7.76 1.56 -8.16
CA ASP A 61 6.45 2.19 -8.00
C ASP A 61 5.88 2.12 -6.58
N HIS A 62 6.57 1.46 -5.66
CA HIS A 62 6.25 1.38 -4.23
C HIS A 62 7.30 2.08 -3.34
N ILE A 63 8.60 1.79 -3.58
CA ILE A 63 9.68 2.20 -2.68
C ILE A 63 10.21 3.62 -2.92
N MET A 64 10.17 4.13 -4.18
CA MET A 64 10.85 5.37 -4.52
C MET A 64 10.32 6.59 -3.77
N GLY A 65 9.01 6.62 -3.47
CA GLY A 65 8.43 7.67 -2.66
C GLY A 65 8.91 7.67 -1.21
N ALA A 66 9.34 6.53 -0.66
CA ALA A 66 9.85 6.44 0.71
C ALA A 66 11.15 7.25 0.88
N ILE A 67 12.03 7.27 -0.12
CA ILE A 67 13.23 8.13 -0.13
C ILE A 67 12.85 9.62 -0.07
N TRP A 68 11.80 10.01 -0.78
CA TRP A 68 11.28 11.38 -0.73
C TRP A 68 10.64 11.72 0.62
N MET A 69 9.98 10.75 1.26
CA MET A 69 9.43 10.93 2.62
C MET A 69 10.56 11.12 3.64
N ILE A 70 11.62 10.30 3.60
CA ILE A 70 12.82 10.48 4.43
C ILE A 70 13.39 11.88 4.23
N ARG A 71 13.59 12.28 2.97
CA ARG A 71 14.14 13.59 2.61
C ARG A 71 13.25 14.76 3.08
N LYS A 72 11.93 14.57 3.09
CA LYS A 72 10.96 15.59 3.50
C LYS A 72 10.81 15.70 5.01
N ILE A 73 10.71 14.56 5.71
CA ILE A 73 10.38 14.51 7.14
C ILE A 73 11.62 14.82 8.01
N SER A 74 12.81 14.32 7.66
CA SER A 74 14.02 14.56 8.47
C SER A 74 14.27 16.04 8.79
N PRO A 75 14.20 16.99 7.84
CA PRO A 75 14.34 18.41 8.15
C PRO A 75 13.22 18.95 9.06
N LEU A 76 12.02 18.38 9.05
CA LEU A 76 10.94 18.76 9.94
C LEU A 76 11.23 18.32 11.38
N ILE A 77 11.77 17.11 11.54
CA ILE A 77 12.24 16.61 12.84
C ILE A 77 13.34 17.52 13.40
N PHE A 78 14.37 17.85 12.60
CA PHE A 78 15.48 18.72 13.03
C PHE A 78 15.03 20.12 13.46
N LYS A 79 13.92 20.61 12.88
CA LYS A 79 13.32 21.91 13.22
C LYS A 79 12.31 21.82 14.37
N GLY A 80 12.11 20.65 14.98
CA GLY A 80 11.10 20.43 16.03
C GLY A 80 9.65 20.55 15.53
N LYS A 81 9.41 20.49 14.22
CA LYS A 81 8.07 20.58 13.61
C LYS A 81 7.39 19.24 13.46
N HIS A 82 8.11 18.13 13.60
CA HIS A 82 7.58 16.77 13.54
C HIS A 82 7.72 16.14 14.93
N LYS A 83 6.67 15.52 15.43
CA LYS A 83 6.63 14.91 16.77
C LYS A 83 7.10 13.45 16.71
N GLY A 84 8.25 13.17 17.31
CA GLY A 84 8.79 11.83 17.46
C GLY A 84 9.51 11.33 16.20
N PRO A 85 9.97 10.07 16.22
CA PRO A 85 10.65 9.46 15.08
C PRO A 85 9.68 9.21 13.92
N PHE A 86 10.22 9.17 12.71
CA PHE A 86 9.54 8.65 11.53
C PHE A 86 9.98 7.19 11.35
N THR A 87 9.07 6.24 11.52
CA THR A 87 9.35 4.81 11.43
C THR A 87 8.80 4.24 10.12
N ILE A 88 9.68 3.59 9.35
CA ILE A 88 9.33 2.86 8.14
C ILE A 88 9.43 1.37 8.46
N TYR A 89 8.29 0.69 8.49
CA TYR A 89 8.18 -0.76 8.63
C TYR A 89 8.40 -1.40 7.26
N CYS A 90 9.15 -2.48 7.20
CA CYS A 90 9.49 -3.14 5.94
C CYS A 90 10.07 -4.53 6.18
N ASN A 91 10.14 -5.38 5.16
CA ASN A 91 10.92 -6.61 5.20
C ASN A 91 12.43 -6.30 5.05
N ASP A 92 13.27 -7.31 5.17
CA ASP A 92 14.73 -7.21 5.09
C ASP A 92 15.24 -6.71 3.72
N GLU A 93 14.63 -7.14 2.60
CA GLU A 93 15.02 -6.70 1.25
C GLU A 93 14.73 -5.22 1.03
N VAL A 94 13.53 -4.76 1.42
CA VAL A 94 13.15 -3.34 1.36
C VAL A 94 14.06 -2.50 2.26
N ARG A 95 14.37 -2.98 3.48
CA ARG A 95 15.31 -2.30 4.37
C ARG A 95 16.66 -2.12 3.71
N HIS A 96 17.22 -3.19 3.14
CA HIS A 96 18.52 -3.14 2.45
C HIS A 96 18.48 -2.15 1.27
N ALA A 97 17.41 -2.18 0.45
CA ALA A 97 17.24 -1.27 -0.67
C ALA A 97 17.17 0.19 -0.21
N LEU A 98 16.36 0.49 0.82
CA LEU A 98 16.22 1.84 1.37
C LEU A 98 17.54 2.36 1.97
N GLU A 99 18.28 1.54 2.71
CA GLU A 99 19.59 1.91 3.26
C GLU A 99 20.59 2.23 2.12
N THR A 100 20.62 1.41 1.09
CA THR A 100 21.50 1.59 -0.07
C THR A 100 21.17 2.87 -0.82
N MET A 101 19.89 3.07 -1.18
CA MET A 101 19.43 4.27 -1.87
C MET A 101 19.67 5.53 -1.03
N ALA A 102 19.42 5.46 0.27
CA ALA A 102 19.64 6.60 1.15
C ALA A 102 21.12 7.01 1.18
N ARG A 103 22.02 6.05 1.28
CA ARG A 103 23.49 6.32 1.26
C ARG A 103 23.96 6.96 -0.05
N LEU A 104 23.35 6.57 -1.17
CA LEU A 104 23.76 7.06 -2.50
C LEU A 104 23.09 8.39 -2.87
N MET A 105 21.86 8.66 -2.39
CA MET A 105 21.01 9.73 -2.92
C MET A 105 20.71 10.84 -1.90
N ILE A 106 20.86 10.58 -0.60
CA ILE A 106 20.46 11.53 0.45
C ILE A 106 21.70 12.28 0.98
N PRO A 107 21.62 13.65 1.11
CA PRO A 107 22.71 14.42 1.68
C PRO A 107 23.09 13.95 3.08
N ALA A 108 24.38 13.95 3.42
CA ALA A 108 24.96 13.46 4.68
C ALA A 108 24.22 13.99 5.92
N LYS A 109 23.84 15.26 5.92
CA LYS A 109 23.09 15.87 7.04
C LYS A 109 21.76 15.17 7.33
N ILE A 110 21.07 14.70 6.30
CA ILE A 110 19.80 13.95 6.45
C ILE A 110 20.12 12.48 6.73
N LEU A 111 21.13 11.93 6.08
CA LEU A 111 21.54 10.54 6.27
C LEU A 111 21.85 10.24 7.75
N ASN A 112 22.42 11.20 8.49
CA ASN A 112 22.68 11.07 9.93
C ASN A 112 21.41 10.92 10.78
N SER A 113 20.23 11.13 10.22
CA SER A 113 18.96 10.86 10.92
C SER A 113 18.57 9.38 10.91
N LEU A 114 19.11 8.58 10.01
CA LEU A 114 18.84 7.14 9.95
C LEU A 114 19.37 6.44 11.21
N GLY A 115 18.53 5.58 11.77
CA GLY A 115 18.82 4.86 13.02
C GLY A 115 18.58 5.68 14.29
N THR A 116 18.28 6.98 14.18
CA THR A 116 17.98 7.84 15.34
C THR A 116 16.55 8.41 15.28
N SER A 117 16.30 9.31 14.36
CA SER A 117 14.99 9.97 14.18
C SER A 117 14.22 9.50 12.96
N VAL A 118 14.90 8.82 12.03
CA VAL A 118 14.29 8.02 10.97
C VAL A 118 14.68 6.57 11.18
N ILE A 119 13.73 5.70 11.45
CA ILE A 119 13.96 4.30 11.83
C ILE A 119 13.45 3.39 10.71
N LEU A 120 14.34 2.63 10.10
CA LEU A 120 13.97 1.52 9.22
C LEU A 120 13.77 0.28 10.10
N ARG A 121 12.53 -0.04 10.40
CA ARG A 121 12.17 -1.16 11.27
C ARG A 121 11.83 -2.37 10.43
N GLU A 122 12.72 -3.34 10.44
CA GLU A 122 12.44 -4.66 9.89
C GLU A 122 11.34 -5.35 10.69
N VAL A 123 10.35 -5.90 9.99
CA VAL A 123 9.27 -6.71 10.55
C VAL A 123 9.34 -8.13 10.01
N ARG A 124 8.88 -9.09 10.82
CA ARG A 124 8.88 -10.51 10.48
C ARG A 124 7.48 -10.99 10.14
N ASP A 125 7.43 -12.13 9.46
CA ASP A 125 6.15 -12.82 9.21
C ASP A 125 5.40 -13.09 10.53
N GLY A 126 4.12 -12.72 10.57
CA GLY A 126 3.27 -12.82 11.75
C GLY A 126 3.55 -11.79 12.85
N GLU A 127 4.49 -10.86 12.66
CA GLU A 127 4.81 -9.86 13.69
C GLU A 127 3.64 -8.87 13.89
N ARG A 128 3.23 -8.71 15.14
CA ARG A 128 2.19 -7.78 15.57
C ARG A 128 2.79 -6.50 16.14
N VAL A 129 2.32 -5.37 15.66
CA VAL A 129 2.78 -4.03 16.09
C VAL A 129 1.58 -3.13 16.33
N LEU A 130 1.57 -2.43 17.45
CA LEU A 130 0.60 -1.36 17.69
C LEU A 130 1.12 -0.08 17.04
N ILE A 131 0.40 0.42 16.03
CA ILE A 131 0.69 1.67 15.31
C ILE A 131 -0.44 2.65 15.64
N ASP A 132 -0.15 3.59 16.53
CA ASP A 132 -1.15 4.48 17.13
C ASP A 132 -2.27 3.67 17.83
N ASP A 133 -3.45 3.55 17.24
CA ASP A 133 -4.55 2.72 17.73
C ASP A 133 -4.92 1.56 16.79
N LEU A 134 -4.07 1.30 15.79
CA LEU A 134 -4.21 0.19 14.86
C LEU A 134 -3.33 -0.99 15.31
N GLN A 135 -3.92 -2.14 15.58
CA GLN A 135 -3.16 -3.37 15.79
C GLN A 135 -2.85 -3.99 14.43
N VAL A 136 -1.61 -3.83 13.99
CA VAL A 136 -1.16 -4.29 12.67
C VAL A 136 -0.38 -5.59 12.79
N THR A 137 -0.73 -6.59 11.99
CA THR A 137 0.04 -7.83 11.82
C THR A 137 0.61 -7.85 10.41
N PHE A 138 1.92 -7.88 10.28
CA PHE A 138 2.61 -7.99 8.99
C PHE A 138 2.79 -9.46 8.65
N PHE A 139 2.66 -9.83 7.38
CA PHE A 139 2.84 -11.23 6.94
C PHE A 139 3.45 -11.31 5.56
N ASP A 140 4.20 -12.39 5.33
CA ASP A 140 4.82 -12.70 4.05
C ASP A 140 3.76 -13.20 3.05
N LEU A 141 3.74 -12.64 1.86
CA LEU A 141 2.82 -13.05 0.79
C LEU A 141 3.30 -14.30 0.04
N GLY A 142 4.55 -14.73 0.27
CA GLY A 142 5.14 -15.88 -0.42
C GLY A 142 5.49 -15.59 -1.87
N SER A 143 5.75 -14.34 -2.23
CA SER A 143 6.17 -13.96 -3.58
C SER A 143 7.46 -14.66 -3.99
N THR A 144 7.56 -15.07 -5.25
CA THR A 144 8.71 -15.81 -5.79
C THR A 144 9.76 -14.90 -6.43
N ASN A 145 9.43 -13.67 -6.76
CA ASN A 145 10.33 -12.74 -7.45
C ASN A 145 11.00 -11.77 -6.50
N PHE A 146 10.21 -10.98 -5.77
CA PHE A 146 10.64 -10.03 -4.75
C PHE A 146 9.89 -10.33 -3.48
N LYS A 147 10.56 -10.33 -2.36
CA LYS A 147 9.90 -10.53 -1.07
C LYS A 147 8.87 -9.43 -0.82
N GLN A 148 7.61 -9.82 -0.72
CA GLN A 148 6.50 -8.92 -0.48
C GLN A 148 5.79 -9.24 0.82
N TYR A 149 5.44 -8.20 1.56
CA TYR A 149 4.64 -8.32 2.76
C TYR A 149 3.30 -7.62 2.60
N GLY A 150 2.24 -8.31 3.04
CA GLY A 150 0.94 -7.73 3.31
C GLY A 150 0.78 -7.36 4.77
N PHE A 151 -0.40 -6.88 5.13
CA PHE A 151 -0.75 -6.66 6.52
C PHE A 151 -2.24 -6.89 6.78
N SER A 152 -2.55 -7.25 8.04
CA SER A 152 -3.89 -7.22 8.61
C SER A 152 -3.92 -6.16 9.70
N ALA A 153 -4.91 -5.27 9.69
CA ALA A 153 -5.12 -4.25 10.70
C ALA A 153 -6.47 -4.47 11.40
N GLU A 154 -6.43 -4.55 12.74
CA GLU A 154 -7.63 -4.46 13.56
C GLU A 154 -7.93 -2.97 13.75
N LEU A 155 -9.11 -2.55 13.27
CA LEU A 155 -9.57 -1.17 13.34
C LEU A 155 -10.19 -0.87 14.72
N PRO A 156 -10.28 0.42 15.14
CA PRO A 156 -10.82 0.77 16.46
C PRO A 156 -12.24 0.31 16.73
N ASP A 157 -13.04 0.06 15.70
CA ASP A 157 -14.42 -0.45 15.80
C ASP A 157 -14.51 -1.99 15.80
N GLY A 158 -13.35 -2.67 15.77
CA GLY A 158 -13.24 -4.12 15.74
C GLY A 158 -13.33 -4.75 14.36
N GLN A 159 -13.48 -3.98 13.29
CA GLN A 159 -13.39 -4.49 11.92
C GLN A 159 -11.94 -4.87 11.58
N ARG A 160 -11.77 -5.81 10.66
CA ARG A 160 -10.48 -6.25 10.18
C ARG A 160 -10.28 -5.90 8.71
N LEU A 161 -9.25 -5.08 8.45
CA LEU A 161 -8.76 -4.75 7.11
C LEU A 161 -7.56 -5.63 6.78
N VAL A 162 -7.53 -6.22 5.59
CA VAL A 162 -6.37 -6.96 5.06
C VAL A 162 -5.94 -6.38 3.73
N CYS A 163 -4.65 -6.12 3.58
CA CYS A 163 -4.02 -5.65 2.35
C CYS A 163 -3.04 -6.71 1.84
N LEU A 164 -3.26 -7.17 0.62
CA LEU A 164 -2.44 -8.20 -0.04
C LEU A 164 -1.31 -7.62 -0.92
N GLY A 165 -1.01 -6.31 -0.82
CA GLY A 165 -0.02 -5.69 -1.70
C GLY A 165 -0.47 -5.69 -3.16
N ASP A 166 0.45 -5.94 -4.08
CA ASP A 166 0.20 -6.04 -5.52
C ASP A 166 0.48 -7.44 -6.11
N GLU A 167 0.52 -8.44 -5.25
CA GLU A 167 0.62 -9.85 -5.61
C GLU A 167 -0.75 -10.52 -5.67
N PRO A 168 -0.95 -11.50 -6.54
CA PRO A 168 -2.07 -12.40 -6.47
C PRO A 168 -2.09 -13.13 -5.12
N TYR A 169 -3.28 -13.50 -4.70
CA TYR A 169 -3.47 -14.27 -3.47
C TYR A 169 -2.62 -15.55 -3.45
N SER A 170 -2.02 -15.83 -2.30
CA SER A 170 -1.36 -17.08 -1.99
C SER A 170 -1.99 -17.78 -0.78
N MET A 171 -1.82 -19.10 -0.68
CA MET A 171 -2.27 -19.88 0.48
C MET A 171 -1.69 -19.39 1.82
N GLN A 172 -0.53 -18.73 1.79
CA GLN A 172 0.11 -18.16 2.98
C GLN A 172 -0.69 -16.98 3.54
N SER A 173 -1.41 -16.23 2.68
CA SER A 173 -2.25 -15.10 3.08
C SER A 173 -3.59 -15.53 3.67
N GLU A 174 -4.02 -16.79 3.45
CA GLU A 174 -5.37 -17.26 3.83
C GLU A 174 -5.70 -17.06 5.31
N PRO A 175 -4.83 -17.37 6.28
CA PRO A 175 -5.14 -17.23 7.70
C PRO A 175 -5.48 -15.78 8.09
N TYR A 176 -4.96 -14.81 7.34
CA TYR A 176 -5.19 -13.40 7.57
C TYR A 176 -6.42 -12.89 6.81
N ALA A 177 -6.60 -13.32 5.56
CA ALA A 177 -7.61 -12.77 4.65
C ALA A 177 -9.00 -13.38 4.82
N ARG A 178 -9.11 -14.67 5.18
CA ARG A 178 -10.41 -15.35 5.28
C ARG A 178 -11.33 -14.67 6.29
N GLY A 179 -12.55 -14.33 5.83
CA GLY A 179 -13.60 -13.71 6.62
C GLY A 179 -13.27 -12.30 7.12
N CYS A 180 -12.31 -11.58 6.53
CA CYS A 180 -12.05 -10.20 6.90
C CYS A 180 -13.21 -9.27 6.48
N ASP A 181 -13.30 -8.11 7.13
CA ASP A 181 -14.35 -7.13 6.83
C ASP A 181 -14.02 -6.35 5.56
N TRP A 182 -12.74 -6.04 5.34
CA TRP A 182 -12.23 -5.33 4.20
C TRP A 182 -11.03 -6.06 3.61
N LEU A 183 -11.12 -6.46 2.35
CA LEU A 183 -10.00 -6.99 1.57
C LEU A 183 -9.54 -5.94 0.57
N MET A 184 -8.30 -5.52 0.67
CA MET A 184 -7.61 -4.71 -0.34
C MET A 184 -6.79 -5.65 -1.23
N CYS A 185 -7.16 -5.72 -2.51
CA CYS A 185 -6.58 -6.64 -3.48
C CYS A 185 -6.23 -5.90 -4.77
N GLU A 186 -5.11 -6.26 -5.39
CA GLU A 186 -4.77 -5.74 -6.71
C GLU A 186 -5.74 -6.28 -7.79
N ALA A 187 -5.92 -5.50 -8.85
CA ALA A 187 -6.66 -5.89 -10.04
C ALA A 187 -6.06 -5.16 -11.25
N PHE A 188 -5.07 -5.78 -11.87
CA PHE A 188 -4.24 -5.12 -12.88
C PHE A 188 -5.06 -4.60 -14.07
N CYS A 189 -6.00 -5.41 -14.57
CA CYS A 189 -6.89 -5.06 -15.67
C CYS A 189 -8.21 -5.84 -15.59
N LEU A 190 -9.13 -5.55 -16.52
CA LEU A 190 -10.31 -6.39 -16.73
C LEU A 190 -9.91 -7.73 -17.39
N TYR A 191 -10.60 -8.81 -17.07
CA TYR A 191 -10.36 -10.14 -17.64
C TYR A 191 -10.45 -10.14 -19.16
N LYS A 192 -11.39 -9.37 -19.75
CA LYS A 192 -11.51 -9.24 -21.21
C LYS A 192 -10.23 -8.67 -21.85
N ASP A 193 -9.47 -7.85 -21.12
CA ASP A 193 -8.27 -7.17 -21.61
C ASP A 193 -6.96 -7.90 -21.23
N ARG A 194 -7.07 -9.11 -20.63
CA ARG A 194 -5.92 -9.90 -20.15
C ARG A 194 -4.88 -10.25 -21.23
N PHE A 195 -5.28 -10.35 -22.49
CA PHE A 195 -4.35 -10.60 -23.60
C PHE A 195 -3.66 -9.34 -24.10
N VAL A 196 -4.15 -8.16 -23.72
CA VAL A 196 -3.50 -6.87 -24.00
C VAL A 196 -2.47 -6.55 -22.93
N PHE A 197 -2.84 -6.74 -21.68
CA PHE A 197 -2.02 -6.35 -20.53
C PHE A 197 -1.15 -7.48 -19.96
N ASN A 198 -1.46 -8.75 -20.28
CA ASN A 198 -0.76 -9.96 -19.83
C ASN A 198 -0.52 -9.98 -18.30
N PRO A 199 -1.57 -9.83 -17.46
CA PRO A 199 -1.41 -9.75 -16.00
C PRO A 199 -0.75 -11.00 -15.43
N TYR A 200 -1.13 -12.17 -15.87
CA TYR A 200 -0.63 -13.45 -15.33
C TYR A 200 0.87 -13.67 -15.57
N GLU A 201 1.41 -13.20 -16.71
CA GLU A 201 2.86 -13.25 -17.00
C GLU A 201 3.66 -12.30 -16.10
N LYS A 202 2.99 -11.28 -15.57
CA LYS A 202 3.56 -10.28 -14.67
C LYS A 202 3.29 -10.58 -13.19
N ASN A 203 2.72 -11.74 -12.91
CA ASN A 203 2.29 -12.15 -11.57
C ASN A 203 1.23 -11.21 -10.97
N HIS A 204 0.23 -10.85 -11.77
CA HIS A 204 -0.92 -10.06 -11.35
C HIS A 204 -2.22 -10.77 -11.68
N SER A 205 -3.34 -10.26 -11.16
CA SER A 205 -4.69 -10.77 -11.39
C SER A 205 -5.58 -9.78 -12.14
N THR A 206 -6.78 -10.20 -12.46
CA THR A 206 -7.82 -9.36 -13.06
C THR A 206 -8.90 -9.00 -12.04
N ALA A 207 -9.77 -8.05 -12.37
CA ALA A 207 -10.91 -7.72 -11.51
C ALA A 207 -11.84 -8.93 -11.30
N LEU A 208 -11.96 -9.82 -12.30
CA LEU A 208 -12.71 -11.07 -12.18
C LEU A 208 -12.10 -11.99 -11.13
N ASP A 209 -10.78 -12.20 -11.19
CA ASP A 209 -10.05 -13.08 -10.26
C ASP A 209 -10.16 -12.55 -8.83
N ALA A 210 -10.01 -11.24 -8.64
CA ALA A 210 -10.19 -10.59 -7.34
C ALA A 210 -11.61 -10.75 -6.78
N GLY A 211 -12.64 -10.69 -7.64
CA GLY A 211 -14.02 -10.96 -7.26
C GLY A 211 -14.25 -12.41 -6.85
N MET A 212 -13.69 -13.37 -7.59
CA MET A 212 -13.74 -14.80 -7.25
C MET A 212 -13.07 -15.07 -5.90
N LEU A 213 -11.88 -14.53 -5.71
CA LEU A 213 -11.13 -14.64 -4.46
C LEU A 213 -11.90 -14.08 -3.27
N ALA A 214 -12.44 -12.88 -3.39
CA ALA A 214 -13.21 -12.25 -2.32
C ALA A 214 -14.44 -13.07 -1.91
N GLN A 215 -15.12 -13.70 -2.88
CA GLN A 215 -16.24 -14.61 -2.63
C GLN A 215 -15.79 -15.88 -1.92
N GLU A 216 -14.70 -16.50 -2.36
CA GLU A 216 -14.16 -17.75 -1.77
C GLU A 216 -13.68 -17.52 -0.32
N LEU A 217 -13.02 -16.41 -0.07
CA LEU A 217 -12.55 -16.04 1.27
C LEU A 217 -13.68 -15.59 2.21
N GLY A 218 -14.90 -15.34 1.69
CA GLY A 218 -16.05 -14.91 2.48
C GLY A 218 -15.86 -13.54 3.11
N VAL A 219 -15.17 -12.62 2.41
CA VAL A 219 -14.96 -11.25 2.89
C VAL A 219 -16.24 -10.43 2.74
N LYS A 220 -16.37 -9.32 3.48
CA LYS A 220 -17.58 -8.49 3.41
C LYS A 220 -17.49 -7.40 2.36
N ARG A 221 -16.29 -6.80 2.19
CA ARG A 221 -16.05 -5.67 1.28
C ARG A 221 -14.71 -5.85 0.57
N LEU A 222 -14.68 -5.49 -0.70
CA LEU A 222 -13.52 -5.60 -1.58
C LEU A 222 -13.11 -4.22 -2.08
N VAL A 223 -11.83 -3.88 -1.95
CA VAL A 223 -11.23 -2.67 -2.53
C VAL A 223 -10.25 -3.10 -3.61
N LEU A 224 -10.49 -2.68 -4.85
CA LEU A 224 -9.62 -2.96 -5.99
C LEU A 224 -8.74 -1.76 -6.30
N TYR A 225 -7.45 -2.01 -6.49
CA TYR A 225 -6.46 -0.99 -6.82
C TYR A 225 -5.34 -1.60 -7.68
N HIS A 226 -4.25 -0.87 -7.92
CA HIS A 226 -3.10 -1.27 -8.74
C HIS A 226 -3.49 -1.61 -10.18
N THR A 227 -4.36 -0.77 -10.74
CA THR A 227 -4.96 -0.99 -12.06
C THR A 227 -4.15 -0.35 -13.17
N GLU A 228 -4.41 -0.77 -14.42
CA GLU A 228 -4.06 0.01 -15.61
C GLU A 228 -4.81 1.35 -15.64
N ASP A 229 -4.37 2.31 -16.47
CA ASP A 229 -4.87 3.69 -16.48
C ASP A 229 -5.45 4.16 -17.83
N THR A 230 -5.79 3.22 -18.73
CA THR A 230 -6.28 3.56 -20.08
C THR A 230 -7.68 4.17 -20.05
N HIS A 231 -8.55 3.72 -19.14
CA HIS A 231 -9.96 4.11 -19.06
C HIS A 231 -10.37 4.51 -17.64
N LEU A 232 -9.69 5.51 -17.06
CA LEU A 232 -9.92 5.95 -15.68
C LEU A 232 -11.34 6.45 -15.40
N ASP A 233 -12.00 7.06 -16.40
CA ASP A 233 -13.37 7.58 -16.32
C ASP A 233 -14.44 6.49 -16.16
N THR A 234 -14.21 5.31 -16.74
CA THR A 234 -15.12 4.17 -16.67
C THR A 234 -14.63 3.05 -15.75
N ARG A 235 -13.39 3.15 -15.24
CA ARG A 235 -12.72 2.13 -14.45
C ARG A 235 -13.56 1.63 -13.28
N ALA A 236 -14.08 2.54 -12.45
CA ALA A 236 -14.83 2.15 -11.26
C ALA A 236 -16.06 1.31 -11.61
N ALA A 237 -16.80 1.71 -12.62
CA ALA A 237 -18.01 0.99 -13.07
C ALA A 237 -17.63 -0.37 -13.70
N ALA A 238 -16.62 -0.39 -14.59
CA ALA A 238 -16.24 -1.59 -15.32
C ALA A 238 -15.64 -2.68 -14.40
N PHE A 239 -14.70 -2.31 -13.51
CA PHE A 239 -14.08 -3.24 -12.58
C PHE A 239 -15.07 -3.75 -11.53
N SER A 240 -15.95 -2.87 -11.02
CA SER A 240 -17.03 -3.29 -10.12
C SER A 240 -18.00 -4.25 -10.79
N ALA A 241 -18.42 -3.97 -12.02
CA ALA A 241 -19.32 -4.84 -12.77
C ALA A 241 -18.70 -6.22 -13.03
N GLU A 242 -17.39 -6.29 -13.33
CA GLU A 242 -16.72 -7.55 -13.56
C GLU A 242 -16.55 -8.36 -12.27
N ALA A 243 -16.06 -7.78 -11.20
CA ALA A 243 -15.89 -8.45 -9.90
C ALA A 243 -17.25 -8.91 -9.32
N SER A 244 -18.33 -8.15 -9.53
CA SER A 244 -19.68 -8.47 -9.04
C SER A 244 -20.32 -9.71 -9.70
N GLN A 245 -19.73 -10.24 -10.77
CA GLN A 245 -20.19 -11.50 -11.37
C GLN A 245 -20.10 -12.64 -10.35
N TYR A 246 -19.07 -12.61 -9.50
CA TYR A 246 -18.84 -13.62 -8.47
C TYR A 246 -19.04 -13.08 -7.06
N PHE A 247 -18.49 -11.91 -6.73
CA PHE A 247 -18.58 -11.35 -5.39
C PHE A 247 -19.89 -10.60 -5.16
N LYS A 248 -20.59 -10.92 -4.07
CA LYS A 248 -21.89 -10.34 -3.74
C LYS A 248 -21.84 -9.28 -2.64
N GLY A 249 -20.65 -9.03 -2.08
CA GLY A 249 -20.42 -7.97 -1.12
C GLY A 249 -20.25 -6.59 -1.76
N THR A 250 -19.85 -5.62 -0.94
CA THR A 250 -19.58 -4.26 -1.43
C THR A 250 -18.23 -4.20 -2.14
N ILE A 251 -18.18 -3.61 -3.33
CA ILE A 251 -16.97 -3.39 -4.11
C ILE A 251 -16.68 -1.89 -4.18
N ARG A 252 -15.43 -1.53 -3.95
CA ARG A 252 -14.89 -0.18 -4.19
C ARG A 252 -13.73 -0.25 -5.16
N VAL A 253 -13.71 0.66 -6.12
CA VAL A 253 -12.61 0.88 -7.06
C VAL A 253 -12.27 2.37 -6.99
N PRO A 254 -11.44 2.78 -6.03
CA PRO A 254 -11.22 4.19 -5.74
C PRO A 254 -10.42 4.89 -6.85
N ALA A 255 -10.64 6.19 -6.98
CA ALA A 255 -9.79 7.07 -7.73
C ALA A 255 -8.62 7.59 -6.86
N ASP A 256 -7.62 8.19 -7.52
CA ASP A 256 -6.58 8.95 -6.82
C ASP A 256 -7.21 10.05 -5.96
N LEU A 257 -6.70 10.23 -4.76
CA LEU A 257 -7.13 11.20 -3.74
C LEU A 257 -8.54 10.94 -3.17
N GLU A 258 -9.18 9.83 -3.52
CA GLU A 258 -10.44 9.46 -2.90
C GLU A 258 -10.23 9.01 -1.46
N SER A 259 -11.06 9.52 -0.55
CA SER A 259 -11.14 9.07 0.84
C SER A 259 -12.49 8.46 1.13
N PHE A 260 -12.52 7.44 1.96
CA PHE A 260 -13.73 6.77 2.41
C PHE A 260 -13.52 6.16 3.79
N ASP A 261 -14.60 6.03 4.52
CA ASP A 261 -14.62 5.36 5.83
C ASP A 261 -14.65 3.84 5.64
N LEU A 262 -13.96 3.16 6.54
CA LEU A 262 -13.88 1.70 6.59
C LEU A 262 -14.92 1.13 7.54
#